data_14b73b0634e2717b7af8f8fb6e4f5a97
#
_entry.id   14b73b0634e2717b7af8f8fb6e4f5a97
#
_cell.length_a   1.000
_cell.length_b   1.000
_cell.length_c   1.000
_cell.angle_alpha   90.00
_cell.angle_beta   90.00
_cell.angle_gamma   90.00
#
_symmetry.space_group_name_H-M   'P 1'
#
loop_
_entity.id
_entity.type
_entity.pdbx_description
1 polymer ?
#
loop_
_entity_poly.entity_id
_entity_poly.type
_entity_poly.pdbx_seq_one_letter_code
_entity_poly.pdbx_strand_id
1 'polypeptide(L)'
;MKRLSNNKSGVLLAAVPVLLSVSVLANDVRDIGLVAIEPNMQGLVEDLLKSQEIDLELLLSDSVPEQMIMQRSRVGITSKKWTDKEMARFDMRYGYRPTELMFTADVIAILANENNPATSITVAELIDVFGCSNELKHPKWKPSSDIHDGESLDTHMLPFAIDHNLQGHTTFSSWVECSTDGEYANTQFLADLPELVNKIEGEEAAIGYTVYSDQISDVKWLSVVDNLGVNYDLNKETILSGRYPLATVYYMYLNIPAHHKGLTEQEKFFVGLTLSEEHQGVLNQYGFISLPPEAIQRNKVRLSLEEPAIEGGYK
;
A
#
# COMPACT_ATOMS: atom_id res chain seq x y z
N MET A 1 -18.03 -0.46 -107.12
CA MET A 1 -17.06 0.13 -106.21
C MET A 1 -17.81 0.49 -104.94
N LYS A 2 -17.69 -0.35 -103.87
CA LYS A 2 -18.42 -0.17 -102.62
C LYS A 2 -17.46 0.36 -101.58
N ARG A 3 -17.82 1.50 -100.94
CA ARG A 3 -17.17 2.01 -99.75
C ARG A 3 -17.79 1.39 -98.51
N LEU A 4 -16.98 0.80 -97.69
CA LEU A 4 -17.35 0.29 -96.39
C LEU A 4 -17.15 1.44 -95.37
N SER A 5 -18.22 1.79 -94.64
CA SER A 5 -18.28 2.68 -93.53
C SER A 5 -17.95 1.92 -92.24
N ASN A 6 -16.89 2.29 -91.56
CA ASN A 6 -16.54 1.76 -90.22
C ASN A 6 -17.15 2.66 -89.16
N ASN A 7 -18.15 2.12 -88.51
CA ASN A 7 -18.78 2.77 -87.36
C ASN A 7 -18.10 2.21 -86.09
N LYS A 8 -17.27 3.04 -85.39
CA LYS A 8 -16.69 2.72 -84.11
C LYS A 8 -17.60 3.29 -83.02
N SER A 9 -18.39 2.47 -82.43
CA SER A 9 -19.14 2.78 -81.21
C SER A 9 -18.20 2.74 -80.03
N GLY A 10 -17.84 3.88 -79.48
CA GLY A 10 -17.10 3.96 -78.22
C GLY A 10 -18.03 3.71 -77.05
N VAL A 11 -17.77 2.63 -76.30
CA VAL A 11 -18.41 2.37 -75.03
C VAL A 11 -17.68 3.19 -73.96
N LEU A 12 -18.33 4.21 -73.40
CA LEU A 12 -17.85 4.88 -72.20
C LEU A 12 -18.16 3.99 -71.00
N LEU A 13 -17.13 3.36 -70.43
CA LEU A 13 -17.20 2.78 -69.10
C LEU A 13 -17.14 3.87 -68.05
N ALA A 14 -18.29 4.17 -67.44
CA ALA A 14 -18.37 4.96 -66.23
C ALA A 14 -17.81 4.16 -65.04
N ALA A 15 -16.66 4.53 -64.56
CA ALA A 15 -16.10 4.01 -63.31
C ALA A 15 -16.88 4.60 -62.13
N VAL A 16 -17.71 3.79 -61.47
CA VAL A 16 -18.33 4.13 -60.20
C VAL A 16 -17.31 3.92 -59.09
N PRO A 17 -16.92 4.96 -58.31
CA PRO A 17 -16.08 4.71 -57.15
C PRO A 17 -16.90 4.01 -56.09
N VAL A 18 -16.56 2.75 -55.84
CA VAL A 18 -17.01 2.02 -54.64
C VAL A 18 -16.30 2.64 -53.47
N LEU A 19 -16.98 3.53 -52.75
CA LEU A 19 -16.61 3.96 -51.42
C LEU A 19 -16.76 2.75 -50.47
N LEU A 20 -15.68 2.03 -50.29
CA LEU A 20 -15.55 1.11 -49.19
C LEU A 20 -15.57 1.95 -47.90
N SER A 21 -16.75 2.08 -47.30
CA SER A 21 -16.89 2.48 -45.93
C SER A 21 -16.24 1.36 -45.07
N VAL A 22 -14.99 1.59 -44.68
CA VAL A 22 -14.38 0.85 -43.61
C VAL A 22 -15.15 1.29 -42.36
N SER A 23 -16.18 0.54 -42.00
CA SER A 23 -16.69 0.54 -40.63
C SER A 23 -15.54 0.09 -39.77
N VAL A 24 -14.83 1.04 -39.18
CA VAL A 24 -14.04 0.78 -37.99
C VAL A 24 -15.08 0.27 -37.01
N LEU A 25 -15.15 -1.06 -36.87
CA LEU A 25 -15.70 -1.67 -35.68
C LEU A 25 -14.85 -1.07 -34.56
N ALA A 26 -15.39 -0.03 -33.92
CA ALA A 26 -14.99 0.31 -32.57
C ALA A 26 -15.24 -1.00 -31.81
N ASN A 27 -14.19 -1.79 -31.63
CA ASN A 27 -14.18 -2.78 -30.61
C ASN A 27 -14.64 -2.01 -29.37
N ASP A 28 -15.78 -2.38 -28.84
CA ASP A 28 -16.06 -2.22 -27.43
C ASP A 28 -14.91 -2.93 -26.71
N VAL A 29 -13.79 -2.27 -26.58
CA VAL A 29 -12.83 -2.55 -25.53
C VAL A 29 -13.69 -2.32 -24.29
N ARG A 30 -14.20 -3.39 -23.71
CA ARG A 30 -14.74 -3.36 -22.36
C ARG A 30 -13.76 -2.53 -21.61
N ASP A 31 -14.20 -1.42 -21.07
CA ASP A 31 -13.38 -0.53 -20.23
C ASP A 31 -13.17 -1.29 -18.91
N ILE A 32 -12.38 -2.39 -19.01
CA ILE A 32 -11.96 -3.17 -17.86
C ILE A 32 -11.07 -2.22 -17.12
N GLY A 33 -11.58 -1.71 -15.99
CA GLY A 33 -10.83 -0.79 -15.18
C GLY A 33 -9.51 -1.44 -14.76
N LEU A 34 -8.39 -0.83 -15.13
CA LEU A 34 -7.07 -1.27 -14.70
C LEU A 34 -6.67 -0.47 -13.46
N VAL A 35 -6.29 -1.17 -12.40
CA VAL A 35 -5.70 -0.57 -11.20
C VAL A 35 -4.20 -0.83 -11.22
N ALA A 36 -3.40 0.22 -11.28
CA ALA A 36 -1.95 0.12 -11.19
C ALA A 36 -1.55 -0.03 -9.71
N ILE A 37 -0.80 -1.08 -9.39
CA ILE A 37 -0.33 -1.34 -8.03
C ILE A 37 1.14 -1.75 -8.00
N GLU A 38 1.78 -1.56 -6.87
CA GLU A 38 3.11 -2.09 -6.60
C GLU A 38 3.06 -3.62 -6.44
N PRO A 39 4.09 -4.38 -6.87
CA PRO A 39 4.08 -5.85 -6.82
C PRO A 39 3.84 -6.43 -5.43
N ASN A 40 4.33 -5.77 -4.37
CA ASN A 40 4.14 -6.20 -2.98
C ASN A 40 2.66 -6.17 -2.52
N MET A 41 1.78 -5.47 -3.23
CA MET A 41 0.36 -5.40 -2.92
C MET A 41 -0.49 -6.42 -3.70
N GLN A 42 0.11 -7.19 -4.62
CA GLN A 42 -0.63 -8.05 -5.52
C GLN A 42 -1.55 -9.03 -4.78
N GLY A 43 -0.99 -9.82 -3.86
CA GLY A 43 -1.74 -10.84 -3.14
C GLY A 43 -2.94 -10.27 -2.38
N LEU A 44 -2.72 -9.16 -1.65
CA LEU A 44 -3.79 -8.47 -0.94
C LEU A 44 -4.91 -8.01 -1.87
N VAL A 45 -4.54 -7.27 -2.93
CA VAL A 45 -5.55 -6.66 -3.80
C VAL A 45 -6.29 -7.74 -4.59
N GLU A 46 -5.62 -8.81 -5.05
CA GLU A 46 -6.29 -9.95 -5.68
C GLU A 46 -7.30 -10.63 -4.75
N ASP A 47 -6.96 -10.86 -3.50
CA ASP A 47 -7.87 -11.46 -2.54
C ASP A 47 -9.04 -10.54 -2.22
N LEU A 48 -8.79 -9.24 -2.08
CA LEU A 48 -9.83 -8.23 -1.93
C LEU A 48 -10.78 -8.22 -3.12
N LEU A 49 -10.27 -8.20 -4.34
CA LEU A 49 -11.08 -8.25 -5.56
C LEU A 49 -11.94 -9.50 -5.62
N LYS A 50 -11.35 -10.67 -5.33
CA LYS A 50 -12.08 -11.96 -5.32
C LYS A 50 -13.17 -11.97 -4.24
N SER A 51 -12.85 -11.52 -3.02
CA SER A 51 -13.79 -11.55 -1.90
C SER A 51 -14.99 -10.62 -2.09
N GLN A 52 -14.84 -9.56 -2.86
CA GLN A 52 -15.87 -8.56 -3.14
C GLN A 52 -16.48 -8.69 -4.55
N GLU A 53 -16.16 -9.76 -5.28
CA GLU A 53 -16.65 -10.03 -6.65
C GLU A 53 -16.42 -8.83 -7.62
N ILE A 54 -15.24 -8.19 -7.53
CA ILE A 54 -14.92 -7.00 -8.31
C ILE A 54 -14.16 -7.42 -9.57
N ASP A 55 -14.69 -7.03 -10.72
CA ASP A 55 -14.09 -7.27 -12.03
C ASP A 55 -13.15 -6.12 -12.44
N LEU A 56 -11.96 -6.09 -11.80
CA LEU A 56 -10.87 -5.19 -12.14
C LEU A 56 -9.62 -6.00 -12.45
N GLU A 57 -8.87 -5.59 -13.45
CA GLU A 57 -7.56 -6.15 -13.75
C GLU A 57 -6.46 -5.36 -13.05
N LEU A 58 -5.45 -6.06 -12.56
CA LEU A 58 -4.29 -5.45 -11.92
C LEU A 58 -3.17 -5.22 -12.93
N LEU A 59 -2.59 -4.04 -12.89
CA LEU A 59 -1.38 -3.67 -13.60
C LEU A 59 -0.22 -3.52 -12.61
N LEU A 60 0.59 -4.57 -12.50
CA LEU A 60 1.76 -4.55 -11.62
C LEU A 60 2.86 -3.65 -12.19
N SER A 61 3.39 -2.76 -11.38
CA SER A 61 4.44 -1.84 -11.79
C SER A 61 5.23 -1.29 -10.61
N ASP A 62 6.55 -1.23 -10.76
CA ASP A 62 7.44 -0.51 -9.83
C ASP A 62 7.29 1.01 -9.93
N SER A 63 6.59 1.50 -10.95
CA SER A 63 6.26 2.92 -11.13
C SER A 63 4.79 3.10 -11.49
N VAL A 64 3.95 3.12 -10.48
CA VAL A 64 2.52 3.42 -10.60
C VAL A 64 2.26 4.79 -11.25
N PRO A 65 3.01 5.89 -10.92
CA PRO A 65 2.85 7.17 -11.58
C PRO A 65 2.98 7.08 -13.10
N GLU A 66 3.97 6.33 -13.60
CA GLU A 66 4.21 6.21 -15.05
C GLU A 66 3.04 5.51 -15.76
N GLN A 67 2.44 4.48 -15.16
CA GLN A 67 1.29 3.78 -15.75
C GLN A 67 0.09 4.72 -15.89
N MET A 68 -0.14 5.55 -14.88
CA MET A 68 -1.24 6.54 -14.91
C MET A 68 -0.96 7.68 -15.89
N ILE A 69 0.27 8.20 -15.96
CA ILE A 69 0.67 9.23 -16.93
C ILE A 69 0.52 8.69 -18.37
N MET A 70 0.83 7.41 -18.61
CA MET A 70 0.68 6.76 -19.92
C MET A 70 -0.75 6.36 -20.28
N GLN A 71 -1.75 6.69 -19.47
CA GLN A 71 -3.17 6.33 -19.66
C GLN A 71 -3.46 4.81 -19.60
N ARG A 72 -2.61 4.03 -18.96
CA ARG A 72 -2.83 2.59 -18.81
C ARG A 72 -3.72 2.26 -17.63
N SER A 73 -3.83 3.19 -16.66
CA SER A 73 -4.69 3.06 -15.49
C SER A 73 -5.22 4.44 -15.08
N ARG A 74 -6.44 4.48 -14.52
CA ARG A 74 -7.03 5.67 -13.91
C ARG A 74 -6.93 5.65 -12.39
N VAL A 75 -6.71 4.49 -11.81
CA VAL A 75 -6.53 4.29 -10.37
C VAL A 75 -5.15 3.73 -10.14
N GLY A 76 -4.42 4.29 -9.21
CA GLY A 76 -3.09 3.80 -8.82
C GLY A 76 -2.96 3.75 -7.31
N ILE A 77 -2.39 2.64 -6.78
CA ILE A 77 -2.08 2.47 -5.36
C ILE A 77 -0.58 2.29 -5.21
N THR A 78 0.03 3.12 -4.36
CA THR A 78 1.48 3.13 -4.16
C THR A 78 1.83 3.48 -2.71
N SER A 79 2.93 2.93 -2.21
CA SER A 79 3.51 3.23 -0.90
C SER A 79 4.27 4.57 -0.87
N LYS A 80 4.49 5.19 -2.03
CA LYS A 80 5.25 6.43 -2.14
C LYS A 80 4.40 7.57 -2.66
N LYS A 81 4.50 8.73 -2.02
CA LYS A 81 3.93 9.96 -2.60
C LYS A 81 4.62 10.27 -3.91
N TRP A 82 3.82 10.70 -4.90
CA TRP A 82 4.36 11.18 -6.15
C TRP A 82 5.25 12.41 -5.93
N THR A 83 6.35 12.41 -6.63
CA THR A 83 7.27 13.55 -6.65
C THR A 83 6.65 14.74 -7.41
N ASP A 84 7.14 15.94 -7.14
CA ASP A 84 6.73 17.13 -7.90
C ASP A 84 6.93 16.97 -9.40
N LYS A 85 7.95 16.23 -9.82
CA LYS A 85 8.22 15.94 -11.24
C LYS A 85 7.13 15.05 -11.86
N GLU A 86 6.69 14.02 -11.15
CA GLU A 86 5.60 13.13 -11.60
C GLU A 86 4.28 13.88 -11.65
N MET A 87 3.98 14.69 -10.62
CA MET A 87 2.82 15.55 -10.59
C MET A 87 2.80 16.54 -11.76
N ALA A 88 3.94 17.17 -12.07
CA ALA A 88 4.05 18.11 -13.19
C ALA A 88 3.89 17.41 -14.54
N ARG A 89 4.44 16.20 -14.72
CA ARG A 89 4.26 15.39 -15.94
C ARG A 89 2.81 15.01 -16.16
N PHE A 90 2.12 14.64 -15.11
CA PHE A 90 0.70 14.34 -15.17
C PHE A 90 -0.13 15.57 -15.53
N ASP A 91 0.14 16.71 -14.87
CA ASP A 91 -0.54 18.00 -15.15
C ASP A 91 -0.31 18.45 -16.59
N MET A 92 0.91 18.37 -17.12
CA MET A 92 1.20 18.65 -18.52
C MET A 92 0.40 17.79 -19.51
N ARG A 93 0.09 16.54 -19.12
CA ARG A 93 -0.63 15.62 -20.00
C ARG A 93 -2.13 15.81 -19.96
N TYR A 94 -2.69 16.06 -18.78
CA TYR A 94 -4.14 16.07 -18.57
C TYR A 94 -4.72 17.45 -18.32
N GLY A 95 -3.89 18.46 -18.03
CA GLY A 95 -4.33 19.80 -17.67
C GLY A 95 -4.85 19.94 -16.24
N TYR A 96 -4.65 18.91 -15.41
CA TYR A 96 -4.98 18.89 -13.98
C TYR A 96 -4.09 17.90 -13.23
N ARG A 97 -4.00 18.03 -11.91
CA ARG A 97 -3.27 17.10 -11.05
C ARG A 97 -4.12 15.88 -10.68
N PRO A 98 -3.52 14.71 -10.47
CA PRO A 98 -4.26 13.56 -9.97
C PRO A 98 -4.80 13.87 -8.56
N THR A 99 -5.95 13.30 -8.22
CA THR A 99 -6.45 13.38 -6.85
C THR A 99 -5.73 12.34 -5.99
N GLU A 100 -5.03 12.80 -4.96
CA GLU A 100 -4.35 11.95 -3.97
C GLU A 100 -5.28 11.71 -2.78
N LEU A 101 -5.50 10.45 -2.44
CA LEU A 101 -6.22 10.03 -1.24
C LEU A 101 -5.30 9.20 -0.37
N MET A 102 -5.45 9.28 0.94
CA MET A 102 -4.88 8.28 1.83
C MET A 102 -5.71 6.99 1.70
N PHE A 103 -5.05 5.86 1.50
CA PHE A 103 -5.74 4.59 1.27
C PHE A 103 -5.75 3.72 2.53
N THR A 104 -4.59 3.40 3.05
CA THR A 104 -4.39 2.57 4.24
C THR A 104 -2.94 2.66 4.73
N ALA A 105 -2.59 1.93 5.75
CA ALA A 105 -1.21 1.71 6.14
C ALA A 105 -0.99 0.25 6.56
N ASP A 106 0.21 -0.25 6.27
CA ASP A 106 0.75 -1.49 6.82
C ASP A 106 1.72 -1.12 7.94
N VAL A 107 1.63 -1.78 9.07
CA VAL A 107 2.38 -1.42 10.27
C VAL A 107 2.89 -2.67 10.97
N ILE A 108 4.18 -2.72 11.16
CA ILE A 108 4.81 -3.74 11.99
C ILE A 108 4.93 -3.23 13.41
N ALA A 109 4.37 -4.00 14.33
CA ALA A 109 4.45 -3.74 15.76
C ALA A 109 5.48 -4.68 16.40
N ILE A 110 6.25 -4.15 17.36
CA ILE A 110 7.23 -4.93 18.12
C ILE A 110 6.67 -5.24 19.49
N LEU A 111 6.71 -6.52 19.85
CA LEU A 111 6.14 -7.08 21.08
C LEU A 111 7.25 -7.43 22.07
N ALA A 112 7.00 -7.17 23.34
CA ALA A 112 7.81 -7.67 24.46
C ALA A 112 6.91 -8.14 25.60
N ASN A 113 7.48 -8.90 26.51
CA ASN A 113 6.80 -9.30 27.73
C ASN A 113 6.45 -8.06 28.58
N GLU A 114 5.29 -8.07 29.25
CA GLU A 114 4.85 -6.98 30.13
C GLU A 114 5.86 -6.65 31.23
N ASN A 115 6.55 -7.66 31.78
CA ASN A 115 7.55 -7.49 32.83
C ASN A 115 8.95 -7.10 32.31
N ASN A 116 9.16 -7.08 30.99
CA ASN A 116 10.42 -6.64 30.42
C ASN A 116 10.61 -5.12 30.69
N PRO A 117 11.75 -4.68 31.26
CA PRO A 117 11.95 -3.26 31.58
C PRO A 117 12.08 -2.35 30.38
N ALA A 118 12.39 -2.87 29.18
CA ALA A 118 12.52 -2.06 27.98
C ALA A 118 11.18 -1.45 27.57
N THR A 119 11.17 -0.17 27.18
CA THR A 119 10.01 0.54 26.66
C THR A 119 10.16 0.88 25.17
N SER A 120 11.38 0.77 24.64
CA SER A 120 11.69 1.08 23.26
C SER A 120 12.80 0.19 22.71
N ILE A 121 12.90 0.12 21.39
CA ILE A 121 13.97 -0.55 20.67
C ILE A 121 14.40 0.31 19.47
N THR A 122 15.68 0.31 19.14
CA THR A 122 16.19 1.03 17.96
C THR A 122 16.05 0.19 16.69
N VAL A 123 15.93 0.84 15.54
CA VAL A 123 15.98 0.17 14.24
C VAL A 123 17.25 -0.66 14.07
N ALA A 124 18.39 -0.16 14.56
CA ALA A 124 19.65 -0.90 14.52
C ALA A 124 19.60 -2.20 15.35
N GLU A 125 19.00 -2.17 16.54
CA GLU A 125 18.80 -3.39 17.36
C GLU A 125 17.84 -4.38 16.69
N LEU A 126 16.79 -3.91 16.04
CA LEU A 126 15.90 -4.77 15.26
C LEU A 126 16.66 -5.50 14.13
N ILE A 127 17.55 -4.79 13.42
CA ILE A 127 18.43 -5.40 12.41
C ILE A 127 19.37 -6.44 13.04
N ASP A 128 19.92 -6.15 14.22
CA ASP A 128 20.81 -7.09 14.93
C ASP A 128 20.06 -8.33 15.45
N VAL A 129 18.79 -8.18 15.86
CA VAL A 129 17.96 -9.27 16.41
C VAL A 129 17.36 -10.14 15.29
N PHE A 130 16.77 -9.52 14.29
CA PHE A 130 15.97 -10.18 13.25
C PHE A 130 16.64 -10.19 11.88
N GLY A 131 17.77 -9.53 11.72
CA GLY A 131 18.46 -9.45 10.43
C GLY A 131 19.08 -10.76 9.98
N CYS A 132 19.31 -10.88 8.68
CA CYS A 132 19.91 -12.04 8.03
C CYS A 132 21.43 -11.93 7.92
N SER A 133 22.10 -11.47 8.97
CA SER A 133 23.55 -11.43 9.02
C SER A 133 24.14 -12.83 9.12
N ASN A 134 25.23 -13.10 8.39
CA ASN A 134 25.97 -14.37 8.50
C ASN A 134 26.64 -14.55 9.88
N GLU A 135 26.70 -13.51 10.69
CA GLU A 135 27.19 -13.56 12.05
C GLU A 135 25.99 -13.61 12.99
N LEU A 136 25.89 -14.70 13.74
CA LEU A 136 24.90 -14.85 14.81
C LEU A 136 25.16 -13.79 15.86
N LYS A 137 24.37 -12.73 15.83
CA LYS A 137 24.36 -11.73 16.89
C LYS A 137 23.32 -12.15 17.91
N HIS A 138 23.68 -12.16 19.17
CA HIS A 138 22.79 -12.39 20.29
C HIS A 138 22.73 -11.11 21.14
N PRO A 139 22.01 -10.08 20.65
CA PRO A 139 21.93 -8.83 21.39
C PRO A 139 21.25 -9.05 22.75
N LYS A 140 21.72 -8.29 23.72
CA LYS A 140 21.11 -8.29 25.05
C LYS A 140 20.13 -7.13 25.15
N TRP A 141 19.13 -7.32 25.99
CA TRP A 141 18.30 -6.21 26.40
C TRP A 141 19.14 -5.12 27.07
N LYS A 142 18.96 -3.89 26.64
CA LYS A 142 19.62 -2.73 27.25
C LYS A 142 18.70 -2.16 28.33
N PRO A 143 19.27 -1.69 29.45
CA PRO A 143 18.49 -0.94 30.42
C PRO A 143 17.88 0.29 29.73
N SER A 144 16.60 0.56 29.97
CA SER A 144 16.01 1.82 29.57
C SER A 144 16.75 2.97 30.26
N SER A 145 17.10 4.02 29.51
CA SER A 145 17.75 5.23 30.05
C SER A 145 16.90 5.93 31.14
N ASP A 146 15.64 5.61 31.22
CA ASP A 146 14.66 6.24 32.11
C ASP A 146 14.45 5.48 33.43
N ILE A 147 15.09 4.31 33.59
CA ILE A 147 14.98 3.50 34.82
C ILE A 147 16.14 3.85 35.75
N HIS A 148 15.86 4.64 36.78
CA HIS A 148 16.83 5.02 37.80
C HIS A 148 17.13 3.93 38.85
N ASP A 149 16.40 2.83 38.88
CA ASP A 149 16.56 1.74 39.84
C ASP A 149 16.70 0.37 39.14
N GLY A 150 17.89 0.06 38.71
CA GLY A 150 18.59 -1.21 38.90
C GLY A 150 18.08 -2.51 38.28
N GLU A 151 16.96 -2.63 37.65
CA GLU A 151 16.53 -3.85 36.99
C GLU A 151 16.89 -3.83 35.50
N SER A 152 18.16 -4.14 35.23
CA SER A 152 18.61 -4.45 33.89
C SER A 152 18.39 -5.94 33.65
N LEU A 153 17.58 -6.29 32.64
CA LEU A 153 17.55 -7.67 32.14
C LEU A 153 18.88 -7.95 31.43
N ASP A 154 19.88 -8.48 32.16
CA ASP A 154 21.18 -8.86 31.54
C ASP A 154 21.03 -10.22 30.81
N THR A 155 19.99 -10.35 29.99
CA THR A 155 19.70 -11.55 29.21
C THR A 155 19.70 -11.25 27.72
N HIS A 156 20.00 -12.27 26.92
CA HIS A 156 19.89 -12.18 25.46
C HIS A 156 18.43 -12.12 25.04
N MET A 157 18.14 -11.33 24.04
CA MET A 157 16.83 -11.30 23.40
C MET A 157 16.53 -12.65 22.75
N LEU A 158 15.31 -13.14 22.93
CA LEU A 158 14.79 -14.35 22.31
C LEU A 158 13.78 -13.97 21.22
N PRO A 159 14.18 -13.96 19.93
CA PRO A 159 13.33 -13.48 18.86
C PRO A 159 12.34 -14.54 18.37
N PHE A 160 11.08 -14.13 18.27
CA PHE A 160 9.97 -14.91 17.76
C PHE A 160 9.23 -14.17 16.65
N ALA A 161 8.71 -14.90 15.67
CA ALA A 161 7.88 -14.36 14.60
C ALA A 161 6.83 -15.40 14.17
N ILE A 162 5.82 -14.93 13.45
CA ILE A 162 4.86 -15.82 12.79
C ILE A 162 5.45 -16.25 11.45
N ASP A 163 5.09 -17.43 10.96
CA ASP A 163 5.57 -18.02 9.71
C ASP A 163 5.62 -17.00 8.55
N HIS A 164 6.67 -17.10 7.76
CA HIS A 164 7.10 -16.16 6.71
C HIS A 164 6.17 -16.06 5.49
N ASN A 165 5.06 -16.78 5.44
CA ASN A 165 4.06 -16.64 4.39
C ASN A 165 3.08 -15.49 4.63
N LEU A 166 3.17 -14.78 5.75
CA LEU A 166 2.31 -13.65 6.07
C LEU A 166 2.90 -12.33 5.55
N GLN A 167 2.03 -11.45 5.07
CA GLN A 167 2.42 -10.18 4.46
C GLN A 167 3.30 -9.30 5.36
N GLY A 168 3.01 -9.23 6.65
CA GLY A 168 3.82 -8.49 7.62
C GLY A 168 5.28 -8.96 7.67
N HIS A 169 5.54 -10.26 7.45
CA HIS A 169 6.89 -10.77 7.38
C HIS A 169 7.65 -10.23 6.17
N THR A 170 7.05 -10.22 4.98
CA THR A 170 7.69 -9.69 3.76
C THR A 170 8.03 -8.21 3.91
N THR A 171 7.15 -7.42 4.50
CA THR A 171 7.41 -6.01 4.79
C THR A 171 8.53 -5.86 5.80
N PHE A 172 8.49 -6.60 6.91
CA PHE A 172 9.51 -6.53 7.95
C PHE A 172 10.89 -7.00 7.46
N SER A 173 10.96 -8.08 6.65
CA SER A 173 12.22 -8.57 6.10
C SER A 173 12.95 -7.53 5.26
N SER A 174 12.22 -6.71 4.53
CA SER A 174 12.81 -5.60 3.77
C SER A 174 13.38 -4.49 4.68
N TRP A 175 12.80 -4.29 5.86
CA TRP A 175 13.27 -3.33 6.85
C TRP A 175 14.55 -3.78 7.57
N VAL A 176 14.65 -5.07 7.88
CA VAL A 176 15.82 -5.63 8.60
C VAL A 176 16.89 -6.12 7.62
N GLU A 177 16.83 -5.66 6.37
CA GLU A 177 17.82 -5.95 5.32
C GLU A 177 17.98 -7.45 5.00
N CYS A 178 16.91 -8.24 5.19
CA CYS A 178 16.86 -9.62 4.78
C CYS A 178 16.42 -9.75 3.32
N SER A 179 17.12 -10.56 2.54
CA SER A 179 16.59 -11.03 1.27
C SER A 179 15.47 -12.04 1.50
N THR A 180 14.52 -12.14 0.56
CA THR A 180 13.42 -13.12 0.63
C THR A 180 13.88 -14.57 0.79
N ASP A 181 15.13 -14.87 0.46
CA ASP A 181 15.76 -16.18 0.57
C ASP A 181 16.70 -16.30 1.79
N GLY A 182 16.80 -15.24 2.62
CA GLY A 182 17.64 -15.23 3.82
C GLY A 182 16.99 -16.01 4.96
N GLU A 183 17.73 -16.95 5.55
CA GLU A 183 17.31 -17.57 6.81
C GLU A 183 17.54 -16.57 7.95
N TYR A 184 16.52 -16.33 8.76
CA TYR A 184 16.60 -15.60 10.01
C TYR A 184 17.30 -16.47 11.04
N ALA A 185 18.61 -16.32 11.16
CA ALA A 185 19.46 -17.26 11.89
C ALA A 185 19.08 -17.44 13.36
N ASN A 186 18.40 -16.48 13.98
CA ASN A 186 18.07 -16.49 15.40
C ASN A 186 16.56 -16.55 15.69
N THR A 187 15.71 -16.34 14.69
CA THR A 187 14.26 -16.20 14.91
C THR A 187 13.59 -17.56 14.93
N GLN A 188 12.85 -17.83 15.99
CA GLN A 188 11.95 -18.99 16.02
C GLN A 188 10.61 -18.62 15.41
N PHE A 189 10.23 -19.32 14.35
CA PHE A 189 8.93 -19.13 13.70
C PHE A 189 7.86 -19.99 14.37
N LEU A 190 6.70 -19.39 14.58
CA LEU A 190 5.53 -19.95 15.23
C LEU A 190 4.37 -20.04 14.23
N ALA A 191 3.39 -20.89 14.49
CA ALA A 191 2.34 -21.19 13.54
C ALA A 191 1.33 -20.03 13.37
N ASP A 192 1.04 -19.29 14.45
CA ASP A 192 0.00 -18.26 14.45
C ASP A 192 0.24 -17.18 15.52
N LEU A 193 -0.60 -16.16 15.48
CA LEU A 193 -0.54 -15.02 16.41
C LEU A 193 -0.80 -15.43 17.88
N PRO A 194 -1.79 -16.30 18.22
CA PRO A 194 -1.96 -16.78 19.58
C PRO A 194 -0.72 -17.46 20.15
N GLU A 195 -0.01 -18.28 19.36
CA GLU A 195 1.22 -18.92 19.79
C GLU A 195 2.32 -17.89 20.04
N LEU A 196 2.45 -16.86 19.18
CA LEU A 196 3.39 -15.76 19.37
C LEU A 196 3.11 -15.00 20.67
N VAL A 197 1.86 -14.60 20.91
CA VAL A 197 1.47 -13.89 22.14
C VAL A 197 1.80 -14.75 23.38
N ASN A 198 1.40 -16.01 23.40
CA ASN A 198 1.70 -16.93 24.51
C ASN A 198 3.20 -17.08 24.79
N LYS A 199 4.03 -17.07 23.72
CA LYS A 199 5.48 -17.11 23.89
C LYS A 199 6.04 -15.84 24.50
N ILE A 200 5.56 -14.68 24.03
CA ILE A 200 5.97 -13.38 24.56
C ILE A 200 5.54 -13.24 26.04
N GLU A 201 4.33 -13.68 26.39
CA GLU A 201 3.85 -13.66 27.79
C GLU A 201 4.65 -14.59 28.72
N GLY A 202 5.07 -15.75 28.21
CA GLY A 202 5.76 -16.77 29.00
C GLY A 202 7.24 -16.51 29.23
N GLU A 203 7.87 -15.61 28.47
CA GLU A 203 9.32 -15.41 28.45
C GLU A 203 9.68 -13.93 28.57
N GLU A 204 10.23 -13.52 29.70
CA GLU A 204 10.59 -12.10 29.96
C GLU A 204 11.62 -11.54 28.95
N ALA A 205 12.51 -12.42 28.45
CA ALA A 205 13.50 -12.08 27.44
C ALA A 205 12.99 -12.10 26.00
N ALA A 206 11.73 -12.49 25.78
CA ALA A 206 11.16 -12.62 24.46
C ALA A 206 10.96 -11.26 23.78
N ILE A 207 11.19 -11.26 22.48
CA ILE A 207 10.85 -10.16 21.56
C ILE A 207 10.19 -10.75 20.32
N GLY A 208 9.14 -10.12 19.84
CA GLY A 208 8.44 -10.55 18.63
C GLY A 208 8.07 -9.40 17.73
N TYR A 209 7.70 -9.71 16.51
CA TYR A 209 7.04 -8.77 15.63
C TYR A 209 5.81 -9.39 14.97
N THR A 210 4.84 -8.56 14.68
CA THR A 210 3.63 -8.91 13.93
C THR A 210 3.04 -7.69 13.25
N VAL A 211 2.09 -7.90 12.37
CA VAL A 211 1.24 -6.80 11.88
C VAL A 211 0.44 -6.25 13.06
N TYR A 212 0.37 -4.92 13.15
CA TYR A 212 -0.38 -4.25 14.22
C TYR A 212 -1.86 -4.64 14.19
N SER A 213 -2.40 -4.97 15.35
CA SER A 213 -3.83 -5.21 15.55
C SER A 213 -4.25 -4.77 16.94
N ASP A 214 -5.34 -4.01 17.02
CA ASP A 214 -5.94 -3.55 18.31
C ASP A 214 -6.50 -4.71 19.14
N GLN A 215 -6.56 -5.93 18.57
CA GLN A 215 -7.06 -7.14 19.27
C GLN A 215 -6.00 -7.83 20.11
N ILE A 216 -4.73 -7.42 20.00
CA ILE A 216 -3.64 -8.00 20.76
C ILE A 216 -3.59 -7.30 22.13
N SER A 217 -3.84 -8.08 23.18
CA SER A 217 -3.69 -7.68 24.57
C SER A 217 -2.60 -8.51 25.26
N ASP A 218 -2.33 -8.25 26.51
CA ASP A 218 -1.48 -9.05 27.40
C ASP A 218 0.02 -9.07 27.03
N VAL A 219 0.43 -8.17 26.12
CA VAL A 219 1.84 -7.95 25.75
C VAL A 219 2.12 -6.47 25.66
N LYS A 220 3.37 -6.09 25.87
CA LYS A 220 3.82 -4.71 25.74
C LYS A 220 4.25 -4.41 24.30
N TRP A 221 3.76 -3.28 23.78
CA TRP A 221 4.24 -2.70 22.52
C TRP A 221 5.47 -1.83 22.79
N LEU A 222 6.55 -2.07 22.07
CA LEU A 222 7.73 -1.22 22.16
C LEU A 222 7.62 -0.03 21.21
N SER A 223 8.01 1.15 21.70
CA SER A 223 8.28 2.29 20.83
C SER A 223 9.50 2.01 19.96
N VAL A 224 9.57 2.59 18.77
CA VAL A 224 10.71 2.42 17.86
C VAL A 224 11.51 3.71 17.76
N VAL A 225 12.81 3.59 18.00
CA VAL A 225 13.76 4.71 17.88
C VAL A 225 14.42 4.66 16.51
N ASP A 226 14.30 5.74 15.75
CA ASP A 226 14.90 5.84 14.42
C ASP A 226 16.43 6.06 14.45
N ASN A 227 17.06 6.11 13.29
CA ASN A 227 18.49 6.31 13.15
C ASN A 227 18.97 7.73 13.58
N LEU A 228 18.05 8.66 13.81
CA LEU A 228 18.31 9.99 14.32
C LEU A 228 18.13 10.09 15.84
N GLY A 229 17.73 8.99 16.50
CA GLY A 229 17.50 8.91 17.94
C GLY A 229 16.12 9.44 18.35
N VAL A 230 15.20 9.63 17.41
CA VAL A 230 13.82 10.05 17.72
C VAL A 230 12.99 8.83 18.07
N ASN A 231 12.30 8.88 19.22
CA ASN A 231 11.42 7.82 19.69
C ASN A 231 9.99 8.03 19.17
N TYR A 232 9.40 6.98 18.62
CA TYR A 232 8.06 6.99 18.06
C TYR A 232 7.19 5.90 18.72
N ASP A 233 6.18 6.35 19.43
CA ASP A 233 5.17 5.45 19.97
C ASP A 233 4.29 4.88 18.84
N LEU A 234 3.87 3.64 19.04
CA LEU A 234 2.94 2.97 18.13
C LEU A 234 1.52 3.51 18.36
N ASN A 235 1.11 4.49 17.59
CA ASN A 235 -0.24 5.05 17.62
C ASN A 235 -0.67 5.57 16.24
N LYS A 236 -1.98 5.78 16.06
CA LYS A 236 -2.55 6.19 14.76
C LYS A 236 -1.95 7.49 14.23
N GLU A 237 -1.58 8.44 15.08
CA GLU A 237 -1.00 9.71 14.65
C GLU A 237 0.38 9.52 14.03
N THR A 238 1.27 8.80 14.72
CA THR A 238 2.64 8.55 14.24
C THR A 238 2.64 7.68 12.99
N ILE A 239 1.74 6.71 12.91
CA ILE A 239 1.59 5.82 11.76
C ILE A 239 1.14 6.60 10.51
N LEU A 240 -0.01 7.27 10.60
CA LEU A 240 -0.62 7.92 9.43
C LEU A 240 0.08 9.21 8.99
N SER A 241 0.86 9.81 9.89
CA SER A 241 1.79 10.87 9.50
C SER A 241 3.02 10.35 8.75
N GLY A 242 3.22 9.02 8.68
CA GLY A 242 4.39 8.38 8.09
C GLY A 242 5.65 8.58 8.92
N ARG A 243 5.52 8.93 10.22
CA ARG A 243 6.66 9.12 11.12
C ARG A 243 7.09 7.84 11.82
N TYR A 244 6.14 6.90 12.07
CA TYR A 244 6.49 5.63 12.69
C TYR A 244 7.41 4.82 11.76
N PRO A 245 8.63 4.44 12.20
CA PRO A 245 9.64 3.88 11.31
C PRO A 245 9.24 2.57 10.62
N LEU A 246 8.40 1.74 11.26
CA LEU A 246 7.96 0.45 10.72
C LEU A 246 6.54 0.53 10.13
N ALA A 247 6.16 1.68 9.61
CA ALA A 247 4.89 1.86 8.91
C ALA A 247 5.10 2.23 7.44
N THR A 248 4.27 1.64 6.59
CA THR A 248 4.16 2.00 5.18
C THR A 248 2.76 2.54 4.92
N VAL A 249 2.65 3.82 4.60
CA VAL A 249 1.37 4.44 4.24
C VAL A 249 1.16 4.29 2.75
N TYR A 250 -0.01 3.80 2.35
CA TYR A 250 -0.41 3.67 0.97
C TYR A 250 -1.33 4.80 0.55
N TYR A 251 -1.10 5.30 -0.65
CA TYR A 251 -1.86 6.38 -1.27
C TYR A 251 -2.58 5.86 -2.49
N MET A 252 -3.82 6.29 -2.66
CA MET A 252 -4.58 6.07 -3.88
C MET A 252 -4.57 7.34 -4.71
N TYR A 253 -4.15 7.23 -5.95
CA TYR A 253 -4.18 8.32 -6.92
C TYR A 253 -5.27 8.06 -7.95
N LEU A 254 -6.05 9.09 -8.26
CA LEU A 254 -7.16 9.02 -9.20
C LEU A 254 -6.93 9.97 -10.37
N ASN A 255 -7.00 9.44 -11.59
CA ASN A 255 -7.01 10.22 -12.82
C ASN A 255 -8.45 10.58 -13.19
N ILE A 256 -9.02 11.54 -12.49
CA ILE A 256 -10.36 12.04 -12.71
C ILE A 256 -10.35 13.55 -12.80
N PRO A 257 -11.05 14.17 -13.78
CA PRO A 257 -11.23 15.61 -13.83
C PRO A 257 -12.07 16.10 -12.64
N ALA A 258 -12.01 17.40 -12.36
CA ALA A 258 -12.59 18.04 -11.16
C ALA A 258 -14.07 17.74 -10.87
N HIS A 259 -14.80 17.14 -11.79
CA HIS A 259 -16.23 16.81 -11.61
C HIS A 259 -16.50 15.31 -11.46
N HIS A 260 -15.50 14.50 -11.20
CA HIS A 260 -15.58 13.05 -10.89
C HIS A 260 -16.41 12.22 -11.88
N LYS A 261 -16.55 12.68 -13.13
CA LYS A 261 -17.24 11.94 -14.16
C LYS A 261 -16.29 10.92 -14.81
N GLY A 262 -16.74 9.68 -14.93
CA GLY A 262 -16.04 8.68 -15.72
C GLY A 262 -15.39 7.52 -14.96
N LEU A 263 -15.59 7.40 -13.65
CA LEU A 263 -15.22 6.16 -12.93
C LEU A 263 -16.23 5.05 -13.24
N THR A 264 -15.72 3.83 -13.49
CA THR A 264 -16.54 2.62 -13.53
C THR A 264 -17.07 2.29 -12.14
N GLU A 265 -18.05 1.40 -12.04
CA GLU A 265 -18.57 0.98 -10.73
C GLU A 265 -17.49 0.30 -9.88
N GLN A 266 -16.59 -0.45 -10.50
CA GLN A 266 -15.47 -1.10 -9.83
C GLN A 266 -14.44 -0.08 -9.31
N GLU A 267 -14.10 0.93 -10.10
CA GLU A 267 -13.22 2.02 -9.64
C GLU A 267 -13.84 2.80 -8.48
N LYS A 268 -15.17 2.99 -8.48
CA LYS A 268 -15.90 3.60 -7.36
C LYS A 268 -15.78 2.79 -6.08
N PHE A 269 -15.71 1.46 -6.18
CA PHE A 269 -15.48 0.62 -5.01
C PHE A 269 -14.15 0.96 -4.32
N PHE A 270 -13.05 1.05 -5.06
CA PHE A 270 -11.75 1.43 -4.48
C PHE A 270 -11.78 2.81 -3.85
N VAL A 271 -12.47 3.75 -4.48
CA VAL A 271 -12.68 5.07 -3.86
C VAL A 271 -13.48 4.93 -2.57
N GLY A 272 -14.50 4.08 -2.56
CA GLY A 272 -15.32 3.76 -1.38
C GLY A 272 -14.50 3.29 -0.19
N LEU A 273 -13.46 2.47 -0.42
CA LEU A 273 -12.54 2.00 0.63
C LEU A 273 -11.85 3.14 1.41
N THR A 274 -11.75 4.32 0.84
CA THR A 274 -11.13 5.48 1.50
C THR A 274 -12.13 6.42 2.17
N LEU A 275 -13.43 6.13 2.09
CA LEU A 275 -14.49 7.09 2.44
C LEU A 275 -15.36 6.68 3.64
N SER A 276 -15.22 5.47 4.17
CA SER A 276 -15.98 5.03 5.33
C SER A 276 -15.22 4.00 6.17
N GLU A 277 -15.49 3.98 7.47
CA GLU A 277 -14.91 2.99 8.38
C GLU A 277 -15.36 1.55 8.04
N GLU A 278 -16.61 1.39 7.56
CA GLU A 278 -17.13 0.08 7.14
C GLU A 278 -16.30 -0.51 6.01
N HIS A 279 -16.03 0.27 4.96
CA HIS A 279 -15.20 -0.18 3.85
C HIS A 279 -13.73 -0.39 4.28
N GLN A 280 -13.21 0.47 5.15
CA GLN A 280 -11.87 0.30 5.72
C GLN A 280 -11.75 -0.97 6.56
N GLY A 281 -12.83 -1.41 7.23
CA GLY A 281 -12.87 -2.68 7.97
C GLY A 281 -12.55 -3.91 7.13
N VAL A 282 -12.80 -3.88 5.82
CA VAL A 282 -12.40 -4.95 4.90
C VAL A 282 -10.88 -5.06 4.83
N LEU A 283 -10.15 -3.95 4.85
CA LEU A 283 -8.69 -3.94 4.80
C LEU A 283 -8.06 -4.51 6.07
N ASN A 284 -8.71 -4.35 7.23
CA ASN A 284 -8.22 -4.90 8.50
C ASN A 284 -8.10 -6.44 8.44
N GLN A 285 -8.93 -7.12 7.67
CA GLN A 285 -8.87 -8.58 7.51
C GLN A 285 -7.57 -9.04 6.82
N TYR A 286 -6.89 -8.11 6.14
CA TYR A 286 -5.62 -8.33 5.45
C TYR A 286 -4.42 -7.71 6.18
N GLY A 287 -4.60 -7.32 7.45
CA GLY A 287 -3.52 -6.76 8.26
C GLY A 287 -3.20 -5.29 7.98
N PHE A 288 -4.10 -4.57 7.29
CA PHE A 288 -3.99 -3.12 7.12
C PHE A 288 -4.80 -2.39 8.18
N ILE A 289 -4.36 -1.21 8.55
CA ILE A 289 -5.09 -0.39 9.51
C ILE A 289 -6.14 0.49 8.84
N SER A 290 -7.30 0.58 9.46
CA SER A 290 -8.34 1.53 9.05
C SER A 290 -7.89 2.96 9.23
N LEU A 291 -8.26 3.81 8.26
CA LEU A 291 -8.08 5.24 8.36
C LEU A 291 -8.90 5.80 9.54
N PRO A 292 -8.36 6.75 10.31
CA PRO A 292 -9.15 7.46 11.32
C PRO A 292 -10.18 8.39 10.66
N PRO A 293 -11.22 8.79 11.38
CA PRO A 293 -12.29 9.66 10.87
C PRO A 293 -11.77 10.93 10.19
N GLU A 294 -10.71 11.53 10.72
CA GLU A 294 -10.10 12.77 10.17
C GLU A 294 -9.45 12.53 8.79
N ALA A 295 -8.87 11.36 8.56
CA ALA A 295 -8.31 11.01 7.26
C ALA A 295 -9.41 10.70 6.25
N ILE A 296 -10.46 10.01 6.65
CA ILE A 296 -11.67 9.78 5.84
C ILE A 296 -12.31 11.11 5.47
N GLN A 297 -12.49 12.02 6.43
CA GLN A 297 -13.00 13.38 6.22
C GLN A 297 -12.14 14.14 5.20
N ARG A 298 -10.82 14.08 5.33
CA ARG A 298 -9.88 14.71 4.39
C ARG A 298 -10.03 14.15 2.97
N ASN A 299 -10.23 12.84 2.83
CA ASN A 299 -10.48 12.22 1.53
C ASN A 299 -11.80 12.71 0.91
N LYS A 300 -12.86 12.82 1.70
CA LYS A 300 -14.15 13.37 1.26
C LYS A 300 -14.03 14.82 0.78
N VAL A 301 -13.29 15.65 1.52
CA VAL A 301 -13.00 17.04 1.13
C VAL A 301 -12.21 17.08 -0.20
N ARG A 302 -11.19 16.25 -0.34
CA ARG A 302 -10.39 16.17 -1.58
C ARG A 302 -11.22 15.74 -2.79
N LEU A 303 -12.24 14.94 -2.58
CA LEU A 303 -13.19 14.53 -3.61
C LEU A 303 -14.35 15.51 -3.79
N SER A 304 -14.34 16.64 -3.06
CA SER A 304 -15.44 17.63 -3.07
C SER A 304 -16.81 17.03 -2.71
N LEU A 305 -16.82 16.00 -1.88
CA LEU A 305 -18.03 15.38 -1.33
C LEU A 305 -18.49 16.07 -0.03
N GLU A 306 -17.56 16.73 0.65
CA GLU A 306 -17.81 17.51 1.85
C GLU A 306 -17.01 18.81 1.80
N GLU A 307 -17.49 19.85 2.48
CA GLU A 307 -16.76 21.10 2.61
C GLU A 307 -15.67 21.00 3.68
N PRO A 308 -14.52 21.69 3.52
CA PRO A 308 -13.50 21.74 4.55
C PRO A 308 -14.08 22.27 5.87
N ALA A 309 -13.87 21.56 6.95
CA ALA A 309 -14.17 22.08 8.28
C ALA A 309 -13.23 23.27 8.56
N ILE A 310 -13.77 24.48 8.60
CA ILE A 310 -13.00 25.67 8.98
C ILE A 310 -12.99 25.70 10.50
N GLU A 311 -11.93 25.14 11.11
CA GLU A 311 -11.66 25.35 12.51
C GLU A 311 -11.31 26.84 12.75
N GLY A 312 -12.19 27.54 13.43
CA GLY A 312 -12.01 28.93 13.79
C GLY A 312 -12.48 29.90 12.72
N GLY A 313 -13.79 30.17 12.69
CA GLY A 313 -14.33 31.30 11.94
C GLY A 313 -13.56 32.56 12.32
N TYR A 314 -13.02 33.24 11.32
CA TYR A 314 -12.53 34.61 11.48
C TYR A 314 -13.71 35.46 12.00
N LYS A 315 -13.61 35.91 13.26
CA LYS A 315 -14.39 37.02 13.77
C LYS A 315 -13.70 38.33 13.40
#